data_5ba488ecda85f7fcc1cef7cc24d6bd87
#
_entry.id   5ba488ecda85f7fcc1cef7cc24d6bd87
#
_cell.length_a   1.000
_cell.length_b   1.000
_cell.length_c   1.000
_cell.angle_alpha   90.00
_cell.angle_beta   90.00
_cell.angle_gamma   90.00
#
_symmetry.space_group_name_H-M   'P 1'
#
loop_
_entity.id
_entity.type
_entity.pdbx_description
1 polymer ?
#
loop_
_entity_poly.entity_id
_entity_poly.type
_entity_poly.pdbx_seq_one_letter_code
_entity_poly.pdbx_strand_id
1 'polypeptide(L)'
;MLNEKMIVIMIMIGNMGRIAKLFVAVCVAAVAFMGVEAAAQSLSESTTWHWNKGTIVVDTPERPEGQEHVVGLAVEPIETLRVGFVGLGMRGPWAVMRFAHIPGVEVVALCDYERERADASQRFLYEANMMPADVYYGEHGYEALCEREDIDLVYIATDWNHHYPVAKFAMENGKHTAIEVPSAMNLQQCWELVNLSEKNRKHCMILENCCYDWFELDSLNMAQKGVFGEVLYAKGAYIHNLDPFWGDYWVNPSNDPEKLGWRMKYNMENRGDVYATHGLG
;
A
#
# COMPACT_ATOMS: atom_id res chain seq x y z
N MET A 1 -7.68 19.15 21.98
CA MET A 1 -7.34 20.16 23.01
C MET A 1 -6.39 21.18 22.38
N LEU A 2 -6.76 22.46 22.35
CA LEU A 2 -5.83 23.52 21.96
C LEU A 2 -4.70 23.55 22.99
N ASN A 3 -3.46 23.42 22.52
CA ASN A 3 -2.28 23.41 23.36
C ASN A 3 -2.25 24.70 24.22
N GLU A 4 -1.93 24.62 25.51
CA GLU A 4 -1.88 25.77 26.44
C GLU A 4 -1.09 26.97 25.88
N LYS A 5 -0.06 26.70 25.08
CA LYS A 5 0.71 27.73 24.39
C LYS A 5 -0.11 28.52 23.34
N MET A 6 -1.06 27.88 22.66
CA MET A 6 -1.97 28.57 21.74
C MET A 6 -2.98 29.46 22.47
N ILE A 7 -3.46 29.02 23.63
CA ILE A 7 -4.38 29.81 24.47
C ILE A 7 -3.68 31.05 24.98
N VAL A 8 -2.43 30.95 25.45
CA VAL A 8 -1.61 32.09 25.90
C VAL A 8 -1.37 33.08 24.77
N ILE A 9 -1.08 32.60 23.55
CA ILE A 9 -0.90 33.48 22.36
C ILE A 9 -2.20 34.21 22.03
N MET A 10 -3.36 33.55 22.06
CA MET A 10 -4.66 34.17 21.81
C MET A 10 -5.02 35.24 22.85
N ILE A 11 -4.71 35.03 24.12
CA ILE A 11 -4.92 35.99 25.20
C ILE A 11 -3.99 37.21 25.03
N MET A 12 -2.73 37.00 24.66
CA MET A 12 -1.78 38.09 24.41
C MET A 12 -2.22 38.97 23.21
N ILE A 13 -2.70 38.34 22.12
CA ILE A 13 -3.20 39.05 20.94
C ILE A 13 -4.48 39.85 21.28
N GLY A 14 -5.31 39.39 22.22
CA GLY A 14 -6.53 40.06 22.67
C GLY A 14 -6.28 41.47 23.21
N ASN A 15 -5.18 41.71 23.90
CA ASN A 15 -4.82 42.94 24.59
C ASN A 15 -3.96 43.91 23.78
N MET A 16 -3.61 43.59 22.55
CA MET A 16 -2.75 44.41 21.70
C MET A 16 -3.54 45.44 20.86
N GLY A 17 -2.94 46.59 20.58
CA GLY A 17 -3.50 47.58 19.67
C GLY A 17 -3.62 47.07 18.23
N ARG A 18 -4.46 47.71 17.40
CA ARG A 18 -4.76 47.26 16.03
C ARG A 18 -3.54 47.04 15.16
N ILE A 19 -2.53 47.91 15.24
CA ILE A 19 -1.29 47.81 14.45
C ILE A 19 -0.45 46.59 14.90
N ALA A 20 -0.34 46.35 16.20
CA ALA A 20 0.37 45.23 16.75
C ALA A 20 -0.31 43.88 16.45
N LYS A 21 -1.68 43.87 16.42
CA LYS A 21 -2.43 42.67 15.97
C LYS A 21 -2.17 42.34 14.51
N LEU A 22 -2.10 43.38 13.65
CA LEU A 22 -1.80 43.20 12.24
C LEU A 22 -0.37 42.63 12.04
N PHE A 23 0.60 43.14 12.80
CA PHE A 23 1.99 42.70 12.75
C PHE A 23 2.15 41.23 13.20
N VAL A 24 1.50 40.88 14.30
CA VAL A 24 1.50 39.49 14.79
C VAL A 24 0.78 38.56 13.79
N ALA A 25 -0.34 38.98 13.19
CA ALA A 25 -1.04 38.20 12.19
C ALA A 25 -0.17 37.98 10.94
N VAL A 26 0.56 39.00 10.50
CA VAL A 26 1.50 38.89 9.36
C VAL A 26 2.67 37.97 9.72
N CYS A 27 3.25 38.08 10.92
CA CYS A 27 4.32 37.19 11.36
C CYS A 27 3.86 35.72 11.50
N VAL A 28 2.67 35.49 12.05
CA VAL A 28 2.11 34.12 12.15
C VAL A 28 1.82 33.55 10.76
N ALA A 29 1.27 34.37 9.84
CA ALA A 29 1.06 33.96 8.46
C ALA A 29 2.40 33.66 7.74
N ALA A 30 3.42 34.50 7.95
CA ALA A 30 4.75 34.29 7.37
C ALA A 30 5.43 33.01 7.92
N VAL A 31 5.33 32.75 9.22
CA VAL A 31 5.86 31.54 9.84
C VAL A 31 5.08 30.30 9.37
N ALA A 32 3.76 30.40 9.21
CA ALA A 32 2.96 29.31 8.65
C ALA A 32 3.30 29.07 7.18
N PHE A 33 3.52 30.14 6.40
CA PHE A 33 3.92 30.04 5.00
C PHE A 33 5.32 29.43 4.85
N MET A 34 6.30 29.89 5.64
CA MET A 34 7.64 29.30 5.67
C MET A 34 7.62 27.84 6.16
N GLY A 35 6.74 27.51 7.09
CA GLY A 35 6.55 26.12 7.54
C GLY A 35 5.96 25.22 6.45
N VAL A 36 5.06 25.74 5.63
CA VAL A 36 4.49 25.04 4.47
C VAL A 36 5.54 24.89 3.36
N GLU A 37 6.32 25.95 3.09
CA GLU A 37 7.42 25.87 2.12
C GLU A 37 8.53 24.92 2.58
N ALA A 38 8.92 24.95 3.85
CA ALA A 38 9.92 24.02 4.40
C ALA A 38 9.40 22.57 4.39
N ALA A 39 8.12 22.33 4.67
CA ALA A 39 7.50 21.01 4.56
C ALA A 39 7.39 20.57 3.10
N ALA A 40 7.02 21.48 2.18
CA ALA A 40 6.99 21.20 0.75
C ALA A 40 8.40 20.94 0.20
N GLN A 41 9.42 21.66 0.70
CA GLN A 41 10.80 21.50 0.29
C GLN A 41 11.40 20.19 0.85
N SER A 42 11.09 19.80 2.08
CA SER A 42 11.47 18.49 2.63
C SER A 42 10.79 17.31 1.92
N LEU A 43 9.54 17.50 1.47
CA LEU A 43 8.85 16.54 0.61
C LEU A 43 9.46 16.50 -0.81
N SER A 44 9.91 17.64 -1.35
CA SER A 44 10.57 17.71 -2.66
C SER A 44 11.97 17.11 -2.67
N GLU A 45 12.70 17.21 -1.57
CA GLU A 45 14.02 16.58 -1.43
C GLU A 45 13.96 15.04 -1.33
N SER A 46 12.79 14.49 -0.94
CA SER A 46 12.56 13.04 -0.89
C SER A 46 11.87 12.48 -2.14
N THR A 47 11.45 13.32 -3.09
CA THR A 47 10.72 12.91 -4.28
C THR A 47 11.58 13.03 -5.53
N THR A 48 11.52 12.01 -6.36
CA THR A 48 12.23 11.95 -7.66
C THR A 48 11.38 12.54 -8.80
N TRP A 49 10.69 13.64 -8.55
CA TRP A 49 9.88 14.32 -9.56
C TRP A 49 10.03 15.85 -9.50
N HIS A 50 9.78 16.52 -10.62
CA HIS A 50 9.78 17.97 -10.70
C HIS A 50 8.77 18.50 -11.73
N TRP A 51 8.41 19.77 -11.61
CA TRP A 51 7.59 20.44 -12.61
C TRP A 51 8.44 20.94 -13.78
N ASN A 52 8.00 20.62 -15.00
CA ASN A 52 8.57 21.17 -16.22
C ASN A 52 7.45 21.68 -17.13
N LYS A 53 7.34 23.01 -17.30
CA LYS A 53 6.36 23.67 -18.17
C LYS A 53 4.91 23.19 -17.96
N GLY A 54 4.49 23.00 -16.71
CA GLY A 54 3.13 22.57 -16.36
C GLY A 54 2.92 21.04 -16.42
N THR A 55 3.99 20.28 -16.64
CA THR A 55 3.96 18.81 -16.62
C THR A 55 4.78 18.29 -15.44
N ILE A 56 4.29 17.27 -14.77
CA ILE A 56 5.07 16.52 -13.76
C ILE A 56 6.03 15.61 -14.51
N VAL A 57 7.32 15.77 -14.27
CA VAL A 57 8.37 14.89 -14.77
C VAL A 57 8.88 14.08 -13.59
N VAL A 58 8.88 12.77 -13.73
CA VAL A 58 9.46 11.85 -12.74
C VAL A 58 10.88 11.55 -13.16
N ASP A 59 11.85 11.81 -12.27
CA ASP A 59 13.25 11.47 -12.50
C ASP A 59 13.41 9.95 -12.36
N THR A 60 13.50 9.29 -13.49
CA THR A 60 13.71 7.84 -13.52
C THR A 60 15.15 7.54 -13.13
N PRO A 61 15.40 6.79 -12.04
CA PRO A 61 16.76 6.40 -11.68
C PRO A 61 17.40 5.55 -12.77
N GLU A 62 18.70 5.69 -12.93
CA GLU A 62 19.45 4.83 -13.84
C GLU A 62 19.40 3.38 -13.36
N ARG A 63 19.16 2.46 -14.29
CA ARG A 63 19.20 1.03 -13.98
C ARG A 63 20.62 0.62 -13.63
N PRO A 64 20.84 -0.12 -12.52
CA PRO A 64 22.15 -0.64 -12.19
C PRO A 64 22.77 -1.46 -13.32
N GLU A 65 24.08 -1.39 -13.48
CA GLU A 65 24.81 -2.12 -14.51
C GLU A 65 24.59 -3.62 -14.38
N GLY A 66 24.30 -4.28 -15.49
CA GLY A 66 24.00 -5.73 -15.52
C GLY A 66 22.60 -6.12 -15.05
N GLN A 67 21.76 -5.18 -14.68
CA GLN A 67 20.38 -5.44 -14.30
C GLN A 67 19.45 -5.29 -15.52
N GLU A 68 18.65 -6.31 -15.78
CA GLU A 68 17.70 -6.34 -16.90
C GLU A 68 16.28 -6.02 -16.41
N HIS A 69 15.49 -5.30 -17.23
CA HIS A 69 14.10 -5.02 -16.92
C HIS A 69 13.27 -6.32 -16.80
N VAL A 70 12.15 -6.23 -16.08
CA VAL A 70 11.24 -7.37 -15.86
C VAL A 70 10.00 -7.36 -16.77
N VAL A 71 9.95 -6.45 -17.74
CA VAL A 71 8.89 -6.48 -18.76
C VAL A 71 9.04 -7.75 -19.59
N GLY A 72 8.02 -8.61 -19.52
CA GLY A 72 8.08 -9.94 -20.17
C GLY A 72 8.93 -10.97 -19.42
N LEU A 73 9.22 -10.75 -18.13
CA LEU A 73 9.89 -11.75 -17.30
C LEU A 73 9.09 -13.05 -17.35
N ALA A 74 9.74 -14.11 -17.80
CA ALA A 74 9.27 -15.48 -17.70
C ALA A 74 10.19 -16.24 -16.76
N VAL A 75 9.61 -17.15 -16.00
CA VAL A 75 10.34 -18.10 -15.15
C VAL A 75 9.98 -19.52 -15.58
N GLU A 76 10.79 -20.50 -15.21
CA GLU A 76 10.46 -21.90 -15.46
C GLU A 76 9.10 -22.25 -14.83
N PRO A 77 8.25 -23.02 -15.54
CA PRO A 77 6.95 -23.42 -15.01
C PRO A 77 7.09 -24.16 -13.68
N ILE A 78 6.27 -23.77 -12.71
CA ILE A 78 6.19 -24.40 -11.40
C ILE A 78 4.97 -25.35 -11.44
N GLU A 79 5.20 -26.64 -11.31
CA GLU A 79 4.13 -27.65 -11.37
C GLU A 79 3.17 -27.51 -10.17
N THR A 80 3.72 -27.33 -8.97
CA THR A 80 2.94 -27.06 -7.76
C THR A 80 3.46 -25.79 -7.11
N LEU A 81 2.67 -24.72 -7.15
CA LEU A 81 3.00 -23.43 -6.57
C LEU A 81 2.77 -23.46 -5.05
N ARG A 82 3.82 -23.37 -4.27
CA ARG A 82 3.76 -23.38 -2.81
C ARG A 82 3.71 -21.94 -2.29
N VAL A 83 2.62 -21.61 -1.59
CA VAL A 83 2.30 -20.24 -1.20
C VAL A 83 2.34 -20.05 0.30
N GLY A 84 3.05 -19.03 0.75
CA GLY A 84 2.98 -18.48 2.09
C GLY A 84 2.14 -17.22 2.12
N PHE A 85 1.25 -17.10 3.12
CA PHE A 85 0.41 -15.92 3.32
C PHE A 85 0.89 -15.10 4.50
N VAL A 86 1.03 -13.78 4.32
CA VAL A 86 1.40 -12.83 5.37
C VAL A 86 0.33 -11.75 5.45
N GLY A 87 -0.31 -11.65 6.63
CA GLY A 87 -1.47 -10.78 6.88
C GLY A 87 -2.79 -11.52 6.67
N LEU A 88 -3.43 -11.89 7.78
CA LEU A 88 -4.66 -12.68 7.82
C LEU A 88 -5.79 -11.93 8.56
N GLY A 89 -5.82 -10.61 8.35
CA GLY A 89 -6.89 -9.74 8.83
C GLY A 89 -8.16 -9.88 8.01
N MET A 90 -8.49 -8.84 7.21
CA MET A 90 -9.73 -8.82 6.43
C MET A 90 -9.58 -9.54 5.07
N ARG A 91 -8.55 -9.23 4.27
CA ARG A 91 -8.38 -9.76 2.91
C ARG A 91 -7.71 -11.12 2.87
N GLY A 92 -6.70 -11.34 3.71
CA GLY A 92 -5.89 -12.56 3.71
C GLY A 92 -6.70 -13.84 3.80
N PRO A 93 -7.65 -14.01 4.75
CA PRO A 93 -8.45 -15.23 4.87
C PRO A 93 -9.24 -15.57 3.60
N TRP A 94 -9.80 -14.55 2.92
CA TRP A 94 -10.51 -14.74 1.66
C TRP A 94 -9.56 -15.16 0.52
N ALA A 95 -8.33 -14.66 0.55
CA ALA A 95 -7.32 -15.08 -0.41
C ALA A 95 -6.91 -16.54 -0.15
N VAL A 96 -6.65 -16.93 1.10
CA VAL A 96 -6.38 -18.33 1.47
C VAL A 96 -7.49 -19.26 0.97
N MET A 97 -8.76 -18.88 1.24
CA MET A 97 -9.92 -19.66 0.76
C MET A 97 -9.89 -19.84 -0.76
N ARG A 98 -9.63 -18.77 -1.54
CA ARG A 98 -9.59 -18.87 -2.99
C ARG A 98 -8.42 -19.71 -3.50
N PHE A 99 -7.23 -19.50 -2.94
CA PHE A 99 -6.03 -20.22 -3.34
C PHE A 99 -6.12 -21.71 -3.05
N ALA A 100 -6.77 -22.10 -1.95
CA ALA A 100 -7.01 -23.49 -1.59
C ALA A 100 -7.86 -24.27 -2.63
N HIS A 101 -8.50 -23.57 -3.57
CA HIS A 101 -9.29 -24.20 -4.65
C HIS A 101 -8.65 -24.07 -6.03
N ILE A 102 -7.44 -23.52 -6.14
CA ILE A 102 -6.74 -23.41 -7.42
C ILE A 102 -5.92 -24.69 -7.67
N PRO A 103 -6.18 -25.42 -8.74
CA PRO A 103 -5.38 -26.60 -9.08
C PRO A 103 -3.89 -26.27 -9.24
N GLY A 104 -3.02 -27.09 -8.67
CA GLY A 104 -1.57 -26.85 -8.70
C GLY A 104 -1.07 -25.82 -7.69
N VAL A 105 -1.90 -25.43 -6.72
CA VAL A 105 -1.49 -24.55 -5.61
C VAL A 105 -1.55 -25.30 -4.28
N GLU A 106 -0.52 -25.14 -3.47
CA GLU A 106 -0.47 -25.58 -2.08
C GLU A 106 -0.22 -24.39 -1.16
N VAL A 107 -1.04 -24.23 -0.15
CA VAL A 107 -0.82 -23.25 0.92
C VAL A 107 -0.01 -23.92 2.02
N VAL A 108 1.25 -23.55 2.15
CA VAL A 108 2.21 -24.24 3.04
C VAL A 108 2.54 -23.44 4.31
N ALA A 109 2.24 -22.14 4.33
CA ALA A 109 2.51 -21.29 5.49
C ALA A 109 1.49 -20.17 5.65
N LEU A 110 1.12 -19.89 6.89
CA LEU A 110 0.20 -18.81 7.29
C LEU A 110 0.87 -17.96 8.37
N CYS A 111 0.91 -16.65 8.16
CA CYS A 111 1.54 -15.70 9.07
C CYS A 111 0.62 -14.51 9.33
N ASP A 112 0.47 -14.15 10.60
CA ASP A 112 -0.13 -12.88 11.03
C ASP A 112 0.59 -12.38 12.28
N TYR A 113 0.44 -11.09 12.59
CA TYR A 113 0.92 -10.56 13.86
C TYR A 113 0.26 -11.29 15.04
N GLU A 114 -1.05 -11.56 14.94
CA GLU A 114 -1.84 -12.29 15.89
C GLU A 114 -1.96 -13.77 15.48
N ARG A 115 -1.43 -14.66 16.29
CA ARG A 115 -1.44 -16.11 16.05
C ARG A 115 -2.86 -16.65 15.78
N GLU A 116 -3.84 -16.15 16.51
CA GLU A 116 -5.23 -16.59 16.42
C GLU A 116 -5.80 -16.42 15.01
N ARG A 117 -5.36 -15.39 14.26
CA ARG A 117 -5.79 -15.18 12.88
C ARG A 117 -5.20 -16.21 11.93
N ALA A 118 -3.95 -16.58 12.14
CA ALA A 118 -3.31 -17.62 11.35
C ALA A 118 -3.96 -19.01 11.65
N ASP A 119 -4.15 -19.32 12.93
CA ASP A 119 -4.84 -20.56 13.36
C ASP A 119 -6.28 -20.62 12.80
N ALA A 120 -7.03 -19.52 12.85
CA ALA A 120 -8.40 -19.45 12.31
C ALA A 120 -8.48 -19.66 10.80
N SER A 121 -7.41 -19.30 10.06
CA SER A 121 -7.37 -19.45 8.60
C SER A 121 -7.13 -20.89 8.15
N GLN A 122 -6.66 -21.77 9.03
CA GLN A 122 -6.52 -23.21 8.75
C GLN A 122 -7.83 -23.89 8.34
N ARG A 123 -8.96 -23.35 8.78
CA ARG A 123 -10.28 -23.90 8.43
C ARG A 123 -10.50 -23.98 6.91
N PHE A 124 -10.01 -23.00 6.15
CA PHE A 124 -10.18 -22.97 4.70
C PHE A 124 -9.38 -24.09 4.01
N LEU A 125 -8.22 -24.43 4.56
CA LEU A 125 -7.43 -25.56 4.08
C LEU A 125 -8.12 -26.90 4.40
N TYR A 126 -8.65 -27.01 5.60
CA TYR A 126 -9.42 -28.18 6.00
C TYR A 126 -10.67 -28.38 5.12
N GLU A 127 -11.43 -27.31 4.86
CA GLU A 127 -12.61 -27.33 3.98
C GLU A 127 -12.26 -27.73 2.53
N ALA A 128 -11.05 -27.39 2.07
CA ALA A 128 -10.55 -27.76 0.76
C ALA A 128 -9.84 -29.13 0.72
N ASN A 129 -9.84 -29.89 1.82
CA ASN A 129 -9.09 -31.14 2.01
C ASN A 129 -7.57 -31.00 1.75
N MET A 130 -7.01 -29.86 2.06
CA MET A 130 -5.56 -29.61 2.04
C MET A 130 -4.90 -29.99 3.35
N MET A 131 -3.59 -30.21 3.31
CA MET A 131 -2.79 -30.36 4.54
C MET A 131 -2.76 -29.04 5.31
N PRO A 132 -2.70 -29.09 6.64
CA PRO A 132 -2.48 -27.88 7.44
C PRO A 132 -1.18 -27.18 7.06
N ALA A 133 -1.24 -25.85 7.01
CA ALA A 133 -0.05 -25.02 6.81
C ALA A 133 0.68 -24.76 8.13
N ASP A 134 1.99 -24.53 8.07
CA ASP A 134 2.75 -24.07 9.22
C ASP A 134 2.35 -22.66 9.63
N VAL A 135 2.31 -22.39 10.94
CA VAL A 135 1.84 -21.11 11.49
C VAL A 135 3.03 -20.30 12.01
N TYR A 136 3.12 -19.06 11.52
CA TYR A 136 4.06 -18.05 11.96
C TYR A 136 3.30 -16.87 12.54
N TYR A 137 3.88 -16.16 13.52
CA TYR A 137 3.20 -15.04 14.16
C TYR A 137 4.19 -14.04 14.79
N GLY A 138 3.65 -12.86 15.18
CA GLY A 138 4.42 -11.78 15.78
C GLY A 138 5.12 -10.90 14.75
N GLU A 139 5.84 -9.93 15.25
CA GLU A 139 6.45 -8.85 14.44
C GLU A 139 7.41 -9.37 13.35
N HIS A 140 8.16 -10.43 13.64
CA HIS A 140 9.16 -11.03 12.75
C HIS A 140 8.74 -12.39 12.18
N GLY A 141 7.47 -12.79 12.37
CA GLY A 141 6.99 -14.09 11.89
C GLY A 141 7.12 -14.26 10.37
N TYR A 142 6.95 -13.19 9.60
CA TYR A 142 7.10 -13.21 8.15
C TYR A 142 8.53 -13.51 7.69
N GLU A 143 9.55 -13.13 8.48
CA GLU A 143 10.95 -13.39 8.15
C GLU A 143 11.21 -14.90 8.10
N ALA A 144 10.83 -15.62 9.16
CA ALA A 144 10.96 -17.07 9.23
C ALA A 144 10.17 -17.79 8.13
N LEU A 145 8.99 -17.25 7.73
CA LEU A 145 8.23 -17.75 6.60
C LEU A 145 8.99 -17.55 5.29
N CYS A 146 9.53 -16.35 5.05
CA CYS A 146 10.23 -16.02 3.81
C CYS A 146 11.56 -16.76 3.65
N GLU A 147 12.24 -17.15 4.74
CA GLU A 147 13.48 -17.94 4.73
C GLU A 147 13.28 -19.40 4.32
N ARG A 148 12.06 -19.91 4.29
CA ARG A 148 11.79 -21.30 3.89
C ARG A 148 12.13 -21.53 2.41
N GLU A 149 12.80 -22.62 2.11
CA GLU A 149 13.14 -23.03 0.74
C GLU A 149 11.95 -23.62 -0.03
N ASP A 150 10.93 -24.09 0.68
CA ASP A 150 9.75 -24.72 0.12
C ASP A 150 8.58 -23.75 -0.11
N ILE A 151 8.86 -22.45 -0.19
CA ILE A 151 7.90 -21.41 -0.60
C ILE A 151 8.36 -20.77 -1.90
N ASP A 152 7.46 -20.71 -2.88
CA ASP A 152 7.69 -20.12 -4.19
C ASP A 152 7.13 -18.68 -4.26
N LEU A 153 5.96 -18.46 -3.65
CA LEU A 153 5.22 -17.20 -3.67
C LEU A 153 4.82 -16.77 -2.25
N VAL A 154 5.04 -15.50 -1.93
CA VAL A 154 4.50 -14.87 -0.73
C VAL A 154 3.35 -13.94 -1.11
N TYR A 155 2.14 -14.24 -0.61
CA TYR A 155 0.97 -13.39 -0.72
C TYR A 155 0.92 -12.44 0.49
N ILE A 156 0.87 -11.13 0.24
CA ILE A 156 1.02 -10.10 1.25
C ILE A 156 -0.27 -9.27 1.35
N ALA A 157 -0.94 -9.34 2.50
CA ALA A 157 -2.17 -8.63 2.81
C ALA A 157 -2.16 -8.06 4.24
N THR A 158 -1.03 -7.52 4.63
CA THR A 158 -0.78 -6.86 5.92
C THR A 158 -1.48 -5.48 5.98
N ASP A 159 -1.14 -4.67 6.96
CA ASP A 159 -1.39 -3.23 6.88
C ASP A 159 -0.41 -2.57 5.88
N TRP A 160 -0.74 -1.35 5.49
CA TRP A 160 -0.03 -0.65 4.42
C TRP A 160 1.45 -0.37 4.69
N ASN A 161 1.83 -0.20 5.96
CA ASN A 161 3.23 0.05 6.34
C ASN A 161 4.10 -1.20 6.15
N HIS A 162 3.51 -2.39 6.20
CA HIS A 162 4.22 -3.66 6.13
C HIS A 162 4.23 -4.30 4.73
N HIS A 163 3.45 -3.79 3.77
CA HIS A 163 3.46 -4.32 2.40
C HIS A 163 4.86 -4.32 1.79
N TYR A 164 5.51 -3.16 1.74
CA TYR A 164 6.85 -3.03 1.17
C TYR A 164 7.94 -3.80 1.96
N PRO A 165 8.07 -3.68 3.29
CA PRO A 165 9.09 -4.43 4.03
C PRO A 165 9.01 -5.95 3.85
N VAL A 166 7.80 -6.51 3.89
CA VAL A 166 7.59 -7.94 3.68
C VAL A 166 7.94 -8.34 2.25
N ALA A 167 7.49 -7.58 1.25
CA ALA A 167 7.81 -7.85 -0.15
C ALA A 167 9.31 -7.78 -0.44
N LYS A 168 9.99 -6.78 0.12
CA LYS A 168 11.44 -6.65 0.03
C LYS A 168 12.12 -7.90 0.58
N PHE A 169 11.81 -8.28 1.81
CA PHE A 169 12.43 -9.43 2.47
C PHE A 169 12.15 -10.74 1.72
N ALA A 170 10.91 -10.93 1.23
CA ALA A 170 10.54 -12.09 0.44
C ALA A 170 11.35 -12.19 -0.86
N MET A 171 11.48 -11.10 -1.63
CA MET A 171 12.26 -11.09 -2.88
C MET A 171 13.76 -11.27 -2.63
N GLU A 172 14.31 -10.70 -1.56
CA GLU A 172 15.70 -10.91 -1.14
C GLU A 172 15.98 -12.38 -0.78
N ASN A 173 14.96 -13.11 -0.30
CA ASN A 173 15.00 -14.54 -0.05
C ASN A 173 14.53 -15.39 -1.24
N GLY A 174 14.51 -14.81 -2.44
CA GLY A 174 14.26 -15.53 -3.69
C GLY A 174 12.80 -15.93 -3.93
N LYS A 175 11.83 -15.27 -3.28
CA LYS A 175 10.39 -15.53 -3.46
C LYS A 175 9.78 -14.62 -4.50
N HIS A 176 8.78 -15.10 -5.23
CA HIS A 176 7.84 -14.25 -5.93
C HIS A 176 6.91 -13.55 -4.92
N THR A 177 6.39 -12.39 -5.27
CA THR A 177 5.48 -11.65 -4.38
C THR A 177 4.20 -11.24 -5.09
N ALA A 178 3.10 -11.34 -4.36
CA ALA A 178 1.79 -10.81 -4.74
C ALA A 178 1.30 -9.93 -3.59
N ILE A 179 1.16 -8.63 -3.83
CA ILE A 179 1.02 -7.62 -2.79
C ILE A 179 -0.33 -6.93 -2.94
N GLU A 180 -1.13 -6.93 -1.87
CA GLU A 180 -2.37 -6.14 -1.80
C GLU A 180 -2.08 -4.63 -1.88
N VAL A 181 -3.08 -3.87 -2.24
CA VAL A 181 -3.01 -2.42 -2.47
C VAL A 181 -2.93 -1.63 -1.15
N PRO A 182 -2.10 -0.61 -1.10
CA PRO A 182 -1.04 -0.19 -2.03
C PRO A 182 0.24 -1.02 -1.83
N SER A 183 0.93 -1.35 -2.90
CA SER A 183 2.18 -2.13 -2.80
C SER A 183 3.34 -1.35 -2.17
N ALA A 184 3.29 -0.03 -2.25
CA ALA A 184 4.30 0.89 -1.72
C ALA A 184 3.66 2.21 -1.30
N MET A 185 4.32 2.95 -0.40
CA MET A 185 3.81 4.17 0.19
C MET A 185 4.47 5.44 -0.35
N ASN A 186 5.55 5.31 -1.12
CA ASN A 186 6.27 6.42 -1.73
C ASN A 186 7.03 5.95 -2.98
N LEU A 187 7.50 6.91 -3.78
CA LEU A 187 8.20 6.64 -5.03
C LEU A 187 9.50 5.83 -4.83
N GLN A 188 10.23 6.07 -3.75
CA GLN A 188 11.45 5.32 -3.46
C GLN A 188 11.13 3.83 -3.29
N GLN A 189 10.13 3.49 -2.51
CA GLN A 189 9.70 2.10 -2.33
C GLN A 189 9.23 1.47 -3.65
N CYS A 190 8.53 2.23 -4.52
CA CYS A 190 8.15 1.76 -5.85
C CYS A 190 9.38 1.37 -6.67
N TRP A 191 10.40 2.24 -6.72
CA TRP A 191 11.63 1.94 -7.44
C TRP A 191 12.42 0.79 -6.82
N GLU A 192 12.45 0.69 -5.50
CA GLU A 192 13.11 -0.42 -4.82
C GLU A 192 12.43 -1.77 -5.12
N LEU A 193 11.10 -1.83 -5.17
CA LEU A 193 10.37 -3.05 -5.57
C LEU A 193 10.72 -3.46 -7.01
N VAL A 194 10.78 -2.50 -7.94
CA VAL A 194 11.21 -2.75 -9.32
C VAL A 194 12.63 -3.28 -9.34
N ASN A 195 13.56 -2.60 -8.67
CA ASN A 195 14.97 -3.00 -8.61
C ASN A 195 15.15 -4.39 -7.99
N LEU A 196 14.42 -4.71 -6.94
CA LEU A 196 14.45 -6.04 -6.30
C LEU A 196 13.95 -7.13 -7.24
N SER A 197 12.85 -6.87 -7.94
CA SER A 197 12.29 -7.77 -8.95
C SER A 197 13.29 -8.01 -10.08
N GLU A 198 13.89 -6.94 -10.62
CA GLU A 198 14.92 -7.03 -11.67
C GLU A 198 16.16 -7.78 -11.20
N LYS A 199 16.71 -7.42 -10.03
CA LYS A 199 17.92 -8.02 -9.45
C LYS A 199 17.76 -9.52 -9.16
N ASN A 200 16.64 -9.90 -8.55
CA ASN A 200 16.39 -11.26 -8.10
C ASN A 200 15.66 -12.12 -9.15
N ARG A 201 15.25 -11.53 -10.28
CA ARG A 201 14.46 -12.17 -11.33
C ARG A 201 13.20 -12.84 -10.77
N LYS A 202 12.46 -12.11 -9.92
CA LYS A 202 11.23 -12.58 -9.28
C LYS A 202 10.05 -11.69 -9.68
N HIS A 203 8.91 -12.30 -9.91
CA HIS A 203 7.68 -11.55 -10.11
C HIS A 203 7.32 -10.77 -8.86
N CYS A 204 6.98 -9.51 -9.04
CA CYS A 204 6.42 -8.63 -8.02
C CYS A 204 5.11 -8.06 -8.58
N MET A 205 3.99 -8.61 -8.13
CA MET A 205 2.67 -8.29 -8.65
C MET A 205 1.86 -7.50 -7.63
N ILE A 206 1.27 -6.38 -8.07
CA ILE A 206 0.24 -5.70 -7.29
C ILE A 206 -1.12 -6.36 -7.56
N LEU A 207 -1.89 -6.60 -6.49
CA LEU A 207 -3.20 -7.25 -6.55
C LEU A 207 -4.32 -6.21 -6.56
N GLU A 208 -4.32 -5.36 -7.59
CA GLU A 208 -5.36 -4.35 -7.74
C GLU A 208 -6.72 -4.99 -8.12
N ASN A 209 -7.78 -4.53 -7.47
CA ASN A 209 -9.12 -5.02 -7.74
C ASN A 209 -9.56 -4.62 -9.16
N CYS A 210 -10.36 -5.49 -9.77
CA CYS A 210 -11.06 -5.27 -11.04
C CYS A 210 -10.17 -5.12 -12.28
N CYS A 211 -8.86 -4.85 -12.16
CA CYS A 211 -7.98 -4.67 -13.32
C CYS A 211 -7.97 -5.86 -14.30
N TYR A 212 -8.30 -7.05 -13.83
CA TYR A 212 -8.32 -8.29 -14.62
C TYR A 212 -9.72 -8.82 -14.87
N ASP A 213 -10.76 -8.05 -14.55
CA ASP A 213 -12.13 -8.40 -14.86
C ASP A 213 -12.36 -8.29 -16.38
N TRP A 214 -13.30 -9.07 -16.92
CA TRP A 214 -13.53 -9.13 -18.35
C TRP A 214 -13.89 -7.76 -18.96
N PHE A 215 -14.60 -6.92 -18.22
CA PHE A 215 -15.01 -5.59 -18.67
C PHE A 215 -13.81 -4.66 -18.88
N GLU A 216 -12.90 -4.63 -17.94
CA GLU A 216 -11.69 -3.81 -17.99
C GLU A 216 -10.76 -4.30 -19.09
N LEU A 217 -10.54 -5.61 -19.18
CA LEU A 217 -9.73 -6.22 -20.24
C LEU A 217 -10.32 -6.01 -21.64
N ASP A 218 -11.64 -6.10 -21.77
CA ASP A 218 -12.31 -5.86 -23.06
C ASP A 218 -12.25 -4.38 -23.44
N SER A 219 -12.43 -3.46 -22.47
CA SER A 219 -12.27 -2.02 -22.69
C SER A 219 -10.85 -1.68 -23.15
N LEU A 220 -9.82 -2.26 -22.52
CA LEU A 220 -8.43 -2.11 -22.94
C LEU A 220 -8.20 -2.64 -24.37
N ASN A 221 -8.71 -3.83 -24.68
CA ASN A 221 -8.62 -4.42 -26.01
C ASN A 221 -9.32 -3.56 -27.09
N MET A 222 -10.47 -3.00 -26.78
CA MET A 222 -11.19 -2.08 -27.66
C MET A 222 -10.39 -0.79 -27.89
N ALA A 223 -9.79 -0.23 -26.84
CA ALA A 223 -8.93 0.94 -26.93
C ALA A 223 -7.71 0.67 -27.84
N GLN A 224 -7.02 -0.44 -27.61
CA GLN A 224 -5.87 -0.87 -28.41
C GLN A 224 -6.19 -1.11 -29.88
N LYS A 225 -7.41 -1.56 -30.18
CA LYS A 225 -7.91 -1.76 -31.55
C LYS A 225 -8.48 -0.49 -32.19
N GLY A 226 -8.41 0.64 -31.48
CA GLY A 226 -8.89 1.93 -31.98
C GLY A 226 -10.41 2.06 -32.09
N VAL A 227 -11.17 1.19 -31.41
CA VAL A 227 -12.65 1.20 -31.45
C VAL A 227 -13.23 2.51 -30.92
N PHE A 228 -12.56 3.13 -29.96
CA PHE A 228 -12.98 4.42 -29.40
C PHE A 228 -12.48 5.63 -30.21
N GLY A 229 -11.69 5.39 -31.25
CA GLY A 229 -11.02 6.49 -31.97
C GLY A 229 -9.97 7.19 -31.13
N GLU A 230 -9.79 8.49 -31.35
CA GLU A 230 -8.92 9.32 -30.51
C GLU A 230 -9.59 9.62 -29.17
N VAL A 231 -9.03 9.12 -28.07
CA VAL A 231 -9.56 9.34 -26.72
C VAL A 231 -9.13 10.73 -26.24
N LEU A 232 -10.08 11.67 -26.21
CA LEU A 232 -9.84 13.05 -25.79
C LEU A 232 -10.06 13.26 -24.30
N TYR A 233 -10.86 12.42 -23.65
CA TYR A 233 -11.22 12.56 -22.24
C TYR A 233 -11.60 11.21 -21.65
N ALA A 234 -11.13 10.97 -20.43
CA ALA A 234 -11.55 9.84 -19.61
C ALA A 234 -11.90 10.32 -18.20
N LYS A 235 -12.90 9.71 -17.58
CA LYS A 235 -13.30 9.99 -16.20
C LYS A 235 -13.42 8.68 -15.43
N GLY A 236 -12.65 8.57 -14.36
CA GLY A 236 -12.77 7.53 -13.35
C GLY A 236 -13.34 8.10 -12.04
N ALA A 237 -14.03 7.27 -11.26
CA ALA A 237 -14.50 7.64 -9.94
C ALA A 237 -14.53 6.39 -9.05
N TYR A 238 -13.97 6.49 -7.84
CA TYR A 238 -14.12 5.51 -6.78
C TYR A 238 -15.19 6.03 -5.80
N ILE A 239 -16.39 5.49 -5.90
CA ILE A 239 -17.53 5.89 -5.06
C ILE A 239 -18.02 4.67 -4.31
N HIS A 240 -17.89 4.70 -2.98
CA HIS A 240 -18.16 3.54 -2.15
C HIS A 240 -18.91 3.92 -0.87
N ASN A 241 -19.91 3.12 -0.49
CA ASN A 241 -20.45 3.16 0.86
C ASN A 241 -19.58 2.28 1.76
N LEU A 242 -18.86 2.90 2.70
CA LEU A 242 -17.97 2.22 3.64
C LEU A 242 -18.64 1.84 4.96
N ASP A 243 -19.94 2.13 5.15
CA ASP A 243 -20.69 1.78 6.37
C ASP A 243 -20.55 0.30 6.79
N PRO A 244 -20.52 -0.68 5.87
CA PRO A 244 -20.31 -2.09 6.24
C PRO A 244 -18.91 -2.39 6.81
N PHE A 245 -17.96 -1.50 6.64
CA PHE A 245 -16.55 -1.68 7.05
C PHE A 245 -16.18 -0.83 8.26
N TRP A 246 -17.07 -0.65 9.18
CA TRP A 246 -16.99 0.26 10.34
C TRP A 246 -15.71 0.14 11.16
N GLY A 247 -15.20 -1.07 11.37
CA GLY A 247 -14.04 -1.30 12.23
C GLY A 247 -12.76 -0.64 11.72
N ASP A 248 -12.60 -0.52 10.40
CA ASP A 248 -11.34 -0.05 9.79
C ASP A 248 -11.35 1.44 9.47
N TYR A 249 -12.51 1.99 9.08
CA TYR A 249 -12.60 3.34 8.53
C TYR A 249 -13.27 4.35 9.45
N TRP A 250 -14.01 3.88 10.45
CA TRP A 250 -14.95 4.76 11.13
C TRP A 250 -14.33 5.61 12.22
N VAL A 251 -14.79 6.86 12.29
CA VAL A 251 -14.67 7.70 13.46
C VAL A 251 -15.76 7.28 14.43
N ASN A 252 -15.41 6.69 15.57
CA ASN A 252 -16.36 6.36 16.62
C ASN A 252 -17.23 7.59 16.97
N PRO A 253 -18.56 7.45 17.10
CA PRO A 253 -19.47 8.54 17.49
C PRO A 253 -19.07 9.27 18.77
N SER A 254 -18.24 8.67 19.63
CA SER A 254 -17.70 9.30 20.84
C SER A 254 -16.55 10.30 20.59
N ASN A 255 -16.11 10.49 19.36
CA ASN A 255 -14.92 11.30 19.00
C ASN A 255 -13.65 10.91 19.77
N ASP A 256 -13.54 9.67 20.20
CA ASP A 256 -12.38 9.14 20.91
C ASP A 256 -11.30 8.73 19.90
N PRO A 257 -10.14 9.43 19.83
CA PRO A 257 -9.09 9.12 18.86
C PRO A 257 -8.49 7.72 19.04
N GLU A 258 -8.59 7.13 20.24
CA GLU A 258 -8.08 5.77 20.50
C GLU A 258 -8.94 4.69 19.87
N LYS A 259 -10.20 5.03 19.56
CA LYS A 259 -11.17 4.11 18.95
C LYS A 259 -11.30 4.26 17.43
N LEU A 260 -10.43 5.03 16.82
CA LEU A 260 -10.36 5.10 15.35
C LEU A 260 -9.86 3.79 14.77
N GLY A 261 -10.46 3.35 13.68
CA GLY A 261 -9.94 2.26 12.88
C GLY A 261 -8.52 2.58 12.37
N TRP A 262 -7.70 1.56 12.14
CA TRP A 262 -6.29 1.71 11.77
C TRP A 262 -6.09 2.52 10.49
N ARG A 263 -7.00 2.40 9.51
CA ARG A 263 -6.93 3.16 8.24
C ARG A 263 -7.18 4.65 8.45
N MET A 264 -8.12 5.00 9.32
CA MET A 264 -8.36 6.40 9.66
C MET A 264 -7.16 6.98 10.42
N LYS A 265 -6.59 6.25 11.37
CA LYS A 265 -5.36 6.66 12.05
C LYS A 265 -4.23 6.90 11.05
N TYR A 266 -4.03 5.97 10.14
CA TYR A 266 -3.05 6.08 9.07
C TYR A 266 -3.24 7.34 8.22
N ASN A 267 -4.45 7.60 7.73
CA ASN A 267 -4.77 8.78 6.93
C ASN A 267 -4.52 10.09 7.70
N MET A 268 -4.83 10.11 8.99
CA MET A 268 -4.57 11.28 9.84
C MET A 268 -3.07 11.52 10.05
N GLU A 269 -2.30 10.48 10.29
CA GLU A 269 -0.85 10.54 10.51
C GLU A 269 -0.11 10.97 9.24
N ASN A 270 -0.51 10.44 8.10
CA ASN A 270 0.13 10.71 6.81
C ASN A 270 -0.49 11.91 6.06
N ARG A 271 -1.51 12.58 6.62
CA ARG A 271 -2.19 13.74 6.04
C ARG A 271 -2.70 13.52 4.61
N GLY A 272 -3.09 12.30 4.29
CA GLY A 272 -3.56 11.95 2.97
C GLY A 272 -4.38 10.68 2.96
N ASP A 273 -5.21 10.56 1.92
CA ASP A 273 -5.97 9.37 1.64
C ASP A 273 -5.22 8.53 0.60
N VAL A 274 -4.89 7.29 0.95
CA VAL A 274 -4.23 6.35 0.05
C VAL A 274 -5.17 5.71 -0.97
N TYR A 275 -6.47 5.99 -0.87
CA TYR A 275 -7.46 5.45 -1.82
C TYR A 275 -7.36 6.02 -3.23
N ALA A 276 -6.54 7.06 -3.45
CA ALA A 276 -6.20 7.49 -4.80
C ALA A 276 -5.61 6.34 -5.64
N THR A 277 -4.88 5.42 -5.02
CA THR A 277 -4.36 4.22 -5.69
C THR A 277 -5.47 3.29 -6.14
N HIS A 278 -6.52 3.09 -5.33
CA HIS A 278 -7.66 2.25 -5.66
C HIS A 278 -8.56 2.82 -6.75
N GLY A 279 -8.62 4.14 -6.87
CA GLY A 279 -9.49 4.80 -7.83
C GLY A 279 -8.82 5.11 -9.17
N LEU A 280 -7.49 5.04 -9.24
CA LEU A 280 -6.69 5.42 -10.40
C LEU A 280 -5.77 4.28 -10.88
N GLY A 281 -5.70 3.18 -10.14
CA GLY A 281 -4.90 1.99 -10.45
C GLY A 281 -5.41 1.19 -11.62
#